data_6d1c3a4c0528105a3e5595c04c71720f
#
_entry.id   6d1c3a4c0528105a3e5595c04c71720f
#
_cell.length_a   1.000
_cell.length_b   1.000
_cell.length_c   1.000
_cell.angle_alpha   90.00
_cell.angle_beta   90.00
_cell.angle_gamma   90.00
#
_symmetry.space_group_name_H-M   'P 1'
#
loop_
_entity.id
_entity.type
_entity.pdbx_description
1 polymer ?
#
loop_
_entity_poly.entity_id
_entity_poly.type
_entity_poly.pdbx_seq_one_letter_code
_entity_poly.pdbx_strand_id
1 'polypeptide(L)'
;MTKRRVALIVGISALVGLVVGAAAASWFWVGFNAQFMNSGLALRTQADVIEKVIVLEHIRAHRPADASKLLETLLDGDLITAEALARDGHKFNVNFSRAVALELHARKQSGYEADDPTVRAAVREAFRLLTSGVDAGGAQPIIAPDLSRQAAPAR
;
A
#
# COMPACT_ATOMS: atom_id res chain seq x y z
N MET A 1 -25.16 -7.80 57.69
CA MET A 1 -25.52 -7.57 56.24
C MET A 1 -26.52 -8.61 55.81
N THR A 2 -27.66 -8.21 55.27
CA THR A 2 -28.70 -9.15 54.82
C THR A 2 -28.24 -9.85 53.51
N LYS A 3 -28.44 -11.17 53.40
CA LYS A 3 -28.07 -11.98 52.23
C LYS A 3 -28.50 -11.35 50.88
N ARG A 4 -29.58 -10.62 50.87
CA ARG A 4 -30.08 -9.86 49.68
C ARG A 4 -29.14 -8.73 49.25
N ARG A 5 -28.52 -7.98 50.20
CA ARG A 5 -27.56 -6.90 49.85
C ARG A 5 -26.27 -7.44 49.22
N VAL A 6 -25.79 -8.57 49.74
CA VAL A 6 -24.60 -9.23 49.20
C VAL A 6 -24.87 -9.74 47.78
N ALA A 7 -26.02 -10.40 47.54
CA ALA A 7 -26.41 -10.88 46.22
C ALA A 7 -26.56 -9.73 45.20
N LEU A 8 -27.07 -8.58 45.61
CA LEU A 8 -27.23 -7.42 44.74
C LEU A 8 -25.88 -6.78 44.38
N ILE A 9 -24.95 -6.68 45.33
CA ILE A 9 -23.58 -6.15 45.08
C ILE A 9 -22.84 -7.08 44.11
N VAL A 10 -22.91 -8.41 44.33
CA VAL A 10 -22.25 -9.37 43.44
C VAL A 10 -22.85 -9.32 42.03
N GLY A 11 -24.19 -9.20 41.91
CA GLY A 11 -24.87 -9.10 40.61
C GLY A 11 -24.45 -7.83 39.85
N ILE A 12 -24.39 -6.67 40.51
CA ILE A 12 -23.97 -5.40 39.90
C ILE A 12 -22.49 -5.49 39.46
N SER A 13 -21.60 -6.03 40.32
CA SER A 13 -20.18 -6.18 39.99
C SER A 13 -19.96 -7.11 38.79
N ALA A 14 -20.72 -8.20 38.71
CA ALA A 14 -20.66 -9.11 37.56
C ALA A 14 -21.13 -8.44 36.27
N LEU A 15 -22.21 -7.66 36.33
CA LEU A 15 -22.74 -6.91 35.18
C LEU A 15 -21.75 -5.86 34.69
N VAL A 16 -21.17 -5.08 35.59
CA VAL A 16 -20.13 -4.08 35.26
C VAL A 16 -18.91 -4.75 34.65
N GLY A 17 -18.44 -5.86 35.23
CA GLY A 17 -17.33 -6.63 34.68
C GLY A 17 -17.58 -7.15 33.26
N LEU A 18 -18.81 -7.61 32.98
CA LEU A 18 -19.21 -8.08 31.67
C LEU A 18 -19.25 -6.94 30.63
N VAL A 19 -19.79 -5.78 30.99
CA VAL A 19 -19.85 -4.61 30.11
C VAL A 19 -18.45 -4.08 29.80
N VAL A 20 -17.60 -3.94 30.83
CA VAL A 20 -16.22 -3.49 30.63
C VAL A 20 -15.40 -4.49 29.83
N GLY A 21 -15.56 -5.77 30.09
CA GLY A 21 -14.91 -6.84 29.34
C GLY A 21 -15.32 -6.88 27.87
N ALA A 22 -16.64 -6.74 27.60
CA ALA A 22 -17.15 -6.67 26.23
C ALA A 22 -16.64 -5.43 25.48
N ALA A 23 -16.60 -4.26 26.14
CA ALA A 23 -16.09 -3.03 25.55
C ALA A 23 -14.57 -3.14 25.22
N ALA A 24 -13.77 -3.69 26.15
CA ALA A 24 -12.35 -3.92 25.93
C ALA A 24 -12.08 -4.93 24.80
N ALA A 25 -12.83 -6.02 24.75
CA ALA A 25 -12.74 -7.01 23.69
C ALA A 25 -13.12 -6.42 22.33
N SER A 26 -14.19 -5.62 22.26
CA SER A 26 -14.62 -4.94 21.03
C SER A 26 -13.56 -3.96 20.54
N TRP A 27 -12.96 -3.17 21.45
CA TRP A 27 -11.89 -2.24 21.11
C TRP A 27 -10.65 -2.96 20.55
N PHE A 28 -10.25 -4.05 21.20
CA PHE A 28 -9.14 -4.88 20.74
C PHE A 28 -9.41 -5.49 19.36
N TRP A 29 -10.62 -6.01 19.15
CA TRP A 29 -11.02 -6.60 17.86
C TRP A 29 -11.04 -5.58 16.72
N VAL A 30 -11.55 -4.37 16.96
CA VAL A 30 -11.58 -3.29 15.97
C VAL A 30 -10.16 -2.87 15.60
N GLY A 31 -9.29 -2.67 16.60
CA GLY A 31 -7.88 -2.32 16.36
C GLY A 31 -7.12 -3.39 15.61
N PHE A 32 -7.28 -4.67 16.01
CA PHE A 32 -6.64 -5.80 15.36
C PHE A 32 -7.10 -5.98 13.91
N ASN A 33 -8.42 -5.93 13.66
CA ASN A 33 -8.95 -6.03 12.29
C ASN A 33 -8.50 -4.86 11.41
N ALA A 34 -8.48 -3.63 11.92
CA ALA A 34 -8.01 -2.48 11.16
C ALA A 34 -6.53 -2.65 10.76
N GLN A 35 -5.68 -3.11 11.69
CA GLN A 35 -4.26 -3.33 11.41
C GLN A 35 -4.04 -4.49 10.44
N PHE A 36 -4.80 -5.57 10.56
CA PHE A 36 -4.73 -6.72 9.65
C PHE A 36 -5.20 -6.35 8.23
N MET A 37 -6.33 -5.63 8.11
CA MET A 37 -6.84 -5.14 6.84
C MET A 37 -5.86 -4.18 6.15
N ASN A 38 -5.27 -3.24 6.90
CA ASN A 38 -4.30 -2.29 6.36
C ASN A 38 -3.02 -3.01 5.87
N SER A 39 -2.55 -4.02 6.58
CA SER A 39 -1.39 -4.81 6.16
C SER A 39 -1.64 -5.58 4.88
N GLY A 40 -2.81 -6.21 4.75
CA GLY A 40 -3.23 -6.92 3.53
C GLY A 40 -3.40 -5.98 2.34
N LEU A 41 -4.01 -4.81 2.57
CA LEU A 41 -4.18 -3.78 1.54
C LEU A 41 -2.83 -3.24 1.07
N ALA A 42 -1.90 -2.98 1.98
CA ALA A 42 -0.57 -2.50 1.67
C ALA A 42 0.23 -3.49 0.81
N LEU A 43 0.21 -4.78 1.14
CA LEU A 43 0.88 -5.81 0.34
C LEU A 43 0.30 -5.89 -1.07
N ARG A 44 -1.02 -5.81 -1.21
CA ARG A 44 -1.70 -5.79 -2.51
C ARG A 44 -1.33 -4.55 -3.31
N THR A 45 -1.43 -3.37 -2.71
CA THR A 45 -1.06 -2.11 -3.38
C THR A 45 0.40 -2.13 -3.84
N GLN A 46 1.33 -2.67 -3.02
CA GLN A 46 2.73 -2.79 -3.40
C GLN A 46 2.93 -3.69 -4.62
N ALA A 47 2.27 -4.86 -4.66
CA ALA A 47 2.35 -5.78 -5.79
C ALA A 47 1.77 -5.14 -7.07
N ASP A 48 0.61 -4.49 -6.95
CA ASP A 48 -0.08 -3.82 -8.06
C ASP A 48 0.76 -2.69 -8.66
N VAL A 49 1.44 -1.91 -7.82
CA VAL A 49 2.34 -0.83 -8.30
C VAL A 49 3.54 -1.41 -9.06
N ILE A 50 4.19 -2.44 -8.51
CA ILE A 50 5.35 -3.07 -9.17
C ILE A 50 4.94 -3.64 -10.54
N GLU A 51 3.81 -4.34 -10.60
CA GLU A 51 3.31 -4.92 -11.85
C GLU A 51 3.03 -3.84 -12.91
N LYS A 52 2.36 -2.75 -12.52
CA LYS A 52 2.05 -1.64 -13.43
C LYS A 52 3.30 -0.95 -13.94
N VAL A 53 4.32 -0.75 -13.10
CA VAL A 53 5.60 -0.17 -13.53
C VAL A 53 6.28 -1.06 -14.58
N ILE A 54 6.33 -2.38 -14.37
CA ILE A 54 6.92 -3.33 -15.33
C ILE A 54 6.15 -3.29 -16.64
N VAL A 55 4.80 -3.31 -16.61
CA VAL A 55 3.97 -3.26 -17.81
C VAL A 55 4.18 -1.94 -18.56
N LEU A 56 4.24 -0.81 -17.85
CA LEU A 56 4.52 0.48 -18.49
C LEU A 56 5.88 0.54 -19.16
N GLU A 57 6.93 -0.04 -18.58
CA GLU A 57 8.24 -0.12 -19.23
C GLU A 57 8.19 -0.88 -20.54
N HIS A 58 7.48 -2.04 -20.59
CA HIS A 58 7.30 -2.80 -21.83
C HIS A 58 6.52 -2.04 -22.90
N ILE A 59 5.46 -1.33 -22.49
CA ILE A 59 4.64 -0.53 -23.39
C ILE A 59 5.42 0.66 -23.95
N ARG A 60 6.17 1.35 -23.11
CA ARG A 60 7.03 2.48 -23.53
C ARG A 60 8.10 2.07 -24.52
N ALA A 61 8.63 0.84 -24.40
CA ALA A 61 9.58 0.29 -25.37
C ALA A 61 8.97 0.11 -26.77
N HIS A 62 7.66 -0.18 -26.87
CA HIS A 62 6.94 -0.45 -28.13
C HIS A 62 5.96 0.66 -28.55
N ARG A 63 5.76 1.71 -27.75
CA ARG A 63 4.96 2.94 -27.96
C ARG A 63 3.48 2.80 -28.32
N PRO A 64 2.61 2.16 -27.54
CA PRO A 64 1.17 2.38 -27.63
C PRO A 64 0.75 3.50 -26.65
N ALA A 65 0.55 4.73 -27.16
CA ALA A 65 0.35 5.95 -26.37
C ALA A 65 -0.89 5.90 -25.44
N ASP A 66 -2.01 5.35 -25.91
CA ASP A 66 -3.26 5.35 -25.12
C ASP A 66 -3.22 4.38 -23.94
N ALA A 67 -2.61 3.20 -24.13
CA ALA A 67 -2.45 2.23 -23.06
C ALA A 67 -1.49 2.73 -21.96
N SER A 68 -0.45 3.46 -22.34
CA SER A 68 0.44 4.12 -21.39
C SER A 68 -0.29 5.13 -20.52
N LYS A 69 -1.11 6.01 -21.14
CA LYS A 69 -1.85 7.03 -20.40
C LYS A 69 -2.83 6.43 -19.40
N LEU A 70 -3.53 5.37 -19.78
CA LEU A 70 -4.45 4.66 -18.88
C LEU A 70 -3.72 4.05 -17.69
N LEU A 71 -2.61 3.34 -17.95
CA LEU A 71 -1.82 2.73 -16.89
C LEU A 71 -1.18 3.75 -15.96
N GLU A 72 -0.74 4.89 -16.47
CA GLU A 72 -0.21 5.98 -15.65
C GLU A 72 -1.29 6.58 -14.74
N THR A 73 -2.53 6.73 -15.25
CA THR A 73 -3.66 7.20 -14.42
C THR A 73 -4.01 6.21 -13.29
N LEU A 74 -3.99 4.91 -13.60
CA LEU A 74 -4.22 3.87 -12.57
C LEU A 74 -3.09 3.86 -11.52
N LEU A 75 -1.86 3.99 -11.98
CA LEU A 75 -0.69 4.07 -11.10
C LEU A 75 -0.73 5.30 -10.19
N ASP A 76 -1.26 6.45 -10.66
CA ASP A 76 -1.47 7.64 -9.84
C ASP A 76 -2.35 7.35 -8.63
N GLY A 77 -3.47 6.64 -8.84
CA GLY A 77 -4.36 6.22 -7.75
C GLY A 77 -3.68 5.32 -6.73
N ASP A 78 -2.86 4.37 -7.20
CA ASP A 78 -2.13 3.45 -6.33
C ASP A 78 -1.02 4.15 -5.54
N LEU A 79 -0.31 5.09 -6.15
CA LEU A 79 0.71 5.90 -5.46
C LEU A 79 0.11 6.76 -4.34
N ILE A 80 -1.05 7.38 -4.58
CA ILE A 80 -1.77 8.15 -3.56
C ILE A 80 -2.23 7.23 -2.42
N THR A 81 -2.72 6.02 -2.74
CA THR A 81 -3.11 5.03 -1.73
C THR A 81 -1.90 4.57 -0.92
N ALA A 82 -0.78 4.28 -1.57
CA ALA A 82 0.45 3.89 -0.89
C ALA A 82 0.99 5.00 0.01
N GLU A 83 0.89 6.27 -0.42
CA GLU A 83 1.26 7.43 0.39
C GLU A 83 0.42 7.52 1.66
N ALA A 84 -0.90 7.37 1.57
CA ALA A 84 -1.79 7.37 2.72
C ALA A 84 -1.42 6.26 3.71
N LEU A 85 -1.14 5.04 3.22
CA LEU A 85 -0.68 3.93 4.07
C LEU A 85 0.67 4.21 4.73
N ALA A 86 1.60 4.86 4.02
CA ALA A 86 2.89 5.25 4.58
C ALA A 86 2.73 6.27 5.72
N ARG A 87 1.80 7.23 5.59
CA ARG A 87 1.45 8.20 6.65
C ARG A 87 0.87 7.50 7.88
N ASP A 88 0.09 6.45 7.68
CA ASP A 88 -0.46 5.61 8.76
C ASP A 88 0.61 4.68 9.41
N GLY A 89 1.87 4.83 9.02
CA GLY A 89 3.00 4.11 9.59
C GLY A 89 3.33 2.78 8.93
N HIS A 90 2.70 2.45 7.79
CA HIS A 90 3.05 1.26 7.02
C HIS A 90 4.44 1.41 6.38
N LYS A 91 5.29 0.39 6.55
CA LYS A 91 6.64 0.36 5.97
C LYS A 91 6.64 -0.50 4.70
N PHE A 92 6.92 0.12 3.58
CA PHE A 92 7.14 -0.60 2.34
C PHE A 92 8.56 -1.18 2.27
N ASN A 93 8.71 -2.24 1.48
CA ASN A 93 10.04 -2.84 1.27
C ASN A 93 10.89 -2.00 0.27
N VAL A 94 12.20 -2.27 0.27
CA VAL A 94 13.15 -1.55 -0.59
C VAL A 94 12.85 -1.70 -2.09
N ASN A 95 12.30 -2.84 -2.52
CA ASN A 95 11.97 -3.07 -3.94
C ASN A 95 10.81 -2.18 -4.39
N PHE A 96 9.81 -1.98 -3.52
CA PHE A 96 8.72 -1.04 -3.78
C PHE A 96 9.26 0.40 -3.94
N SER A 97 10.03 0.89 -2.97
CA SER A 97 10.59 2.25 -3.04
C SER A 97 11.50 2.44 -4.25
N ARG A 98 12.24 1.39 -4.65
CA ARG A 98 13.05 1.40 -5.87
C ARG A 98 12.18 1.47 -7.14
N ALA A 99 11.08 0.70 -7.22
CA ALA A 99 10.15 0.76 -8.34
C ALA A 99 9.52 2.16 -8.46
N VAL A 100 9.12 2.77 -7.36
CA VAL A 100 8.59 4.14 -7.32
C VAL A 100 9.65 5.17 -7.77
N ALA A 101 10.89 5.01 -7.37
CA ALA A 101 11.98 5.89 -7.80
C ALA A 101 12.26 5.78 -9.31
N LEU A 102 12.23 4.57 -9.87
CA LEU A 102 12.35 4.33 -11.31
C LEU A 102 11.21 4.98 -12.09
N GLU A 103 9.98 4.86 -11.60
CA GLU A 103 8.82 5.49 -12.21
C GLU A 103 8.92 7.03 -12.18
N LEU A 104 9.34 7.61 -11.06
CA LEU A 104 9.60 9.04 -10.97
C LEU A 104 10.62 9.51 -12.02
N HIS A 105 11.69 8.73 -12.23
CA HIS A 105 12.70 9.04 -13.25
C HIS A 105 12.11 8.96 -14.67
N ALA A 106 11.35 7.92 -14.96
CA ALA A 106 10.69 7.74 -16.25
C ALA A 106 9.70 8.89 -16.57
N ARG A 107 8.91 9.36 -15.59
CA ARG A 107 8.01 10.49 -15.74
C ARG A 107 8.74 11.79 -16.00
N LYS A 108 9.86 12.03 -15.34
CA LYS A 108 10.71 13.21 -15.63
C LYS A 108 11.24 13.21 -17.06
N GLN A 109 11.53 12.04 -17.62
CA GLN A 109 11.98 11.90 -19.01
C GLN A 109 10.85 12.03 -20.02
N SER A 110 9.67 11.44 -19.73
CA SER A 110 8.51 11.49 -20.63
C SER A 110 7.73 12.81 -20.58
N GLY A 111 7.92 13.59 -19.50
CA GLY A 111 7.14 14.82 -19.26
C GLY A 111 5.70 14.54 -18.83
N TYR A 112 5.38 13.30 -18.41
CA TYR A 112 4.03 12.98 -17.94
C TYR A 112 3.71 13.67 -16.61
N GLU A 113 2.57 14.37 -16.58
CA GLU A 113 1.94 14.87 -15.37
C GLU A 113 0.44 14.58 -15.43
N ALA A 114 -0.18 14.28 -14.28
CA ALA A 114 -1.62 14.12 -14.18
C ALA A 114 -2.36 15.37 -14.66
N ASP A 115 -3.44 15.20 -15.41
CA ASP A 115 -4.23 16.30 -15.97
C ASP A 115 -4.88 17.15 -14.86
N ASP A 116 -5.41 16.49 -13.81
CA ASP A 116 -6.00 17.16 -12.65
C ASP A 116 -4.91 17.73 -11.71
N PRO A 117 -4.96 19.04 -11.39
CA PRO A 117 -3.96 19.68 -10.52
C PRO A 117 -3.95 19.12 -9.09
N THR A 118 -5.08 18.64 -8.57
CA THR A 118 -5.18 18.05 -7.23
C THR A 118 -4.50 16.69 -7.21
N VAL A 119 -4.78 15.86 -8.21
CA VAL A 119 -4.13 14.55 -8.38
C VAL A 119 -2.62 14.75 -8.57
N ARG A 120 -2.21 15.69 -9.40
CA ARG A 120 -0.81 16.02 -9.63
C ARG A 120 -0.07 16.40 -8.35
N ALA A 121 -0.68 17.24 -7.49
CA ALA A 121 -0.10 17.60 -6.19
C ALA A 121 0.03 16.41 -5.26
N ALA A 122 -0.99 15.55 -5.18
CA ALA A 122 -0.99 14.34 -4.36
C ALA A 122 0.07 13.34 -4.83
N VAL A 123 0.20 13.12 -6.15
CA VAL A 123 1.22 12.23 -6.73
C VAL A 123 2.64 12.74 -6.47
N ARG A 124 2.88 14.05 -6.56
CA ARG A 124 4.20 14.62 -6.21
C ARG A 124 4.57 14.37 -4.75
N GLU A 125 3.61 14.51 -3.86
CA GLU A 125 3.83 14.24 -2.43
C GLU A 125 4.05 12.74 -2.18
N ALA A 126 3.31 11.87 -2.87
CA ALA A 126 3.51 10.42 -2.82
C ALA A 126 4.95 10.04 -3.24
N PHE A 127 5.43 10.56 -4.36
CA PHE A 127 6.82 10.34 -4.77
C PHE A 127 7.83 10.82 -3.73
N ARG A 128 7.63 12.03 -3.18
CA ARG A 128 8.53 12.59 -2.16
C ARG A 128 8.62 11.67 -0.93
N LEU A 129 7.48 11.17 -0.46
CA LEU A 129 7.43 10.34 0.74
C LEU A 129 7.97 8.92 0.48
N LEU A 130 7.52 8.28 -0.61
CA LEU A 130 7.80 6.88 -0.90
C LEU A 130 9.23 6.63 -1.39
N THR A 131 9.90 7.66 -1.92
CA THR A 131 11.32 7.59 -2.33
C THR A 131 12.28 8.14 -1.27
N SER A 132 11.77 8.64 -0.14
CA SER A 132 12.62 9.12 0.95
C SER A 132 13.49 7.98 1.49
N GLY A 133 14.81 8.10 1.34
CA GLY A 133 15.78 7.07 1.76
C GLY A 133 16.27 6.11 0.67
N VAL A 134 15.87 6.32 -0.59
CA VAL A 134 16.42 5.60 -1.74
C VAL A 134 17.37 6.52 -2.50
N ASP A 135 18.66 6.19 -2.50
CA ASP A 135 19.62 6.89 -3.35
C ASP A 135 19.32 6.60 -4.83
N ALA A 136 18.91 7.62 -5.56
CA ALA A 136 18.56 7.53 -6.98
C ALA A 136 19.73 7.07 -7.88
N GLY A 137 20.96 7.08 -7.38
CA GLY A 137 22.18 6.71 -8.13
C GLY A 137 22.43 5.21 -8.27
N GLY A 138 21.67 4.36 -7.56
CA GLY A 138 21.87 2.90 -7.55
C GLY A 138 20.73 2.08 -8.15
N ALA A 139 19.75 2.69 -8.79
CA ALA A 139 18.62 1.99 -9.37
C ALA A 139 19.06 1.19 -10.62
N GLN A 140 19.54 -0.02 -10.42
CA GLN A 140 19.61 -0.98 -11.52
C GLN A 140 18.17 -1.30 -11.97
N PRO A 141 17.94 -1.44 -13.30
CA PRO A 141 16.62 -1.82 -13.81
C PRO A 141 16.14 -3.08 -13.08
N ILE A 142 14.87 -3.10 -12.69
CA ILE A 142 14.23 -4.32 -12.16
C ILE A 142 14.17 -5.27 -13.34
N ILE A 143 15.17 -6.16 -13.45
CA ILE A 143 15.19 -7.18 -14.48
C ILE A 143 14.01 -8.10 -14.15
N ALA A 144 12.96 -8.08 -14.99
CA ALA A 144 11.91 -9.08 -14.89
C ALA A 144 12.58 -10.47 -14.87
N PRO A 145 12.17 -11.38 -13.99
CA PRO A 145 12.71 -12.73 -13.99
C PRO A 145 12.60 -13.28 -15.40
N ASP A 146 13.71 -13.75 -15.94
CA ASP A 146 13.78 -14.29 -17.31
C ASP A 146 12.87 -15.50 -17.45
N LEU A 147 11.62 -15.23 -17.86
CA LEU A 147 10.60 -16.24 -18.07
C LEU A 147 10.95 -17.18 -19.23
N SER A 148 11.96 -16.85 -20.06
CA SER A 148 12.43 -17.69 -21.14
C SER A 148 13.08 -18.98 -20.66
N ARG A 149 13.59 -19.01 -19.41
CA ARG A 149 14.21 -20.20 -18.80
C ARG A 149 13.22 -21.23 -18.26
N GLN A 150 11.94 -20.88 -18.09
CA GLN A 150 10.93 -21.83 -17.59
C GLN A 150 10.22 -22.60 -18.71
N ALA A 151 10.44 -22.27 -19.96
CA ALA A 151 9.80 -22.91 -21.11
C ALA A 151 10.65 -24.05 -21.74
N ALA A 152 11.60 -24.64 -21.03
CA ALA A 152 12.30 -25.82 -21.50
C ALA A 152 11.36 -27.04 -21.37
N PRO A 153 10.90 -27.67 -22.49
CA PRO A 153 10.07 -28.87 -22.41
C PRO A 153 10.91 -30.00 -21.78
N ALA A 154 10.36 -30.62 -20.75
CA ALA A 154 10.88 -31.88 -20.22
C ALA A 154 10.89 -32.89 -21.37
N ARG A 155 12.06 -33.39 -21.73
CA ARG A 155 12.25 -34.53 -22.65
C ARG A 155 12.15 -35.83 -21.88
#